data_fa2d893d53da17c84408b67e4427c230
#
_entry.id   fa2d893d53da17c84408b67e4427c230
#
_cell.length_a   1.000
_cell.length_b   1.000
_cell.length_c   1.000
_cell.angle_alpha   90.00
_cell.angle_beta   90.00
_cell.angle_gamma   90.00
#
_symmetry.space_group_name_H-M   'P 1'
#
loop_
_entity.id
_entity.type
_entity.pdbx_description
1 polymer ?
#
loop_
_entity_poly.entity_id
_entity_poly.type
_entity_poly.pdbx_seq_one_letter_code
_entity_poly.pdbx_strand_id
1 'polypeptide(L)'
;MTIQREIDQEINCASCQAKIDLEKYLQAHKVCPVCNHHGIMGAEERLNLIVDAGTFIEHDTELYSVNTLGFPDYETKLDRDTKKTGRPYELLSGTGQIGKHNVALSIGDVSFIGGTMGAVAGEKLTRT
;
A
#
# COMPACT_ATOMS: atom_id res chain seq x y z
N MET A 1 0.37 -28.50 24.53
CA MET A 1 -0.01 -27.25 25.23
C MET A 1 0.37 -26.08 24.36
N THR A 2 -0.53 -25.65 23.51
CA THR A 2 -0.33 -24.53 22.57
C THR A 2 -0.67 -23.25 23.32
N ILE A 3 0.33 -22.46 23.64
CA ILE A 3 0.13 -21.15 24.28
C ILE A 3 -0.40 -20.21 23.19
N GLN A 4 -1.69 -20.03 23.18
CA GLN A 4 -2.39 -19.02 22.40
C GLN A 4 -2.10 -17.68 23.07
N ARG A 5 -1.10 -16.95 22.58
CA ARG A 5 -0.93 -15.53 22.93
C ARG A 5 -1.98 -14.76 22.11
N GLU A 6 -3.16 -14.60 22.69
CA GLU A 6 -4.07 -13.53 22.31
C GLU A 6 -3.37 -12.22 22.65
N ILE A 7 -2.76 -11.61 21.66
CA ILE A 7 -2.29 -10.23 21.78
C ILE A 7 -3.52 -9.40 21.45
N ASP A 8 -4.29 -9.00 22.48
CA ASP A 8 -5.30 -7.95 22.39
C ASP A 8 -4.58 -6.64 22.05
N GLN A 9 -4.28 -6.45 20.75
CA GLN A 9 -3.71 -5.20 20.29
C GLN A 9 -4.84 -4.21 20.07
N GLU A 10 -4.91 -3.19 20.90
CA GLU A 10 -5.79 -2.04 20.70
C GLU A 10 -5.05 -0.94 19.94
N ILE A 11 -5.77 -0.25 19.06
CA ILE A 11 -5.32 0.97 18.40
C ILE A 11 -6.30 2.11 18.70
N ASN A 12 -5.82 3.34 18.60
CA ASN A 12 -6.70 4.51 18.68
C ASN A 12 -7.05 4.98 17.27
N CYS A 13 -8.33 5.25 17.03
CA CYS A 13 -8.78 5.88 15.79
C CYS A 13 -8.12 7.24 15.62
N ALA A 14 -7.56 7.50 14.43
CA ALA A 14 -6.91 8.78 14.13
C ALA A 14 -7.86 9.98 14.17
N SER A 15 -9.17 9.75 13.97
CA SER A 15 -10.19 10.81 13.95
C SER A 15 -10.87 11.00 15.30
N CYS A 16 -11.51 9.95 15.85
CA CYS A 16 -12.33 10.10 17.07
C CYS A 16 -11.62 9.62 18.35
N GLN A 17 -10.39 9.12 18.26
CA GLN A 17 -9.58 8.61 19.37
C GLN A 17 -10.19 7.41 20.11
N ALA A 18 -11.25 6.83 19.59
CA ALA A 18 -11.84 5.62 20.18
C ALA A 18 -10.82 4.47 20.13
N LYS A 19 -10.78 3.69 21.21
CA LYS A 19 -10.01 2.44 21.26
C LYS A 19 -10.72 1.39 20.42
N ILE A 20 -9.97 0.75 19.55
CA ILE A 20 -10.46 -0.23 18.59
C ILE A 20 -9.58 -1.48 18.71
N ASP A 21 -10.20 -2.64 18.76
CA ASP A 21 -9.53 -3.91 18.57
C ASP A 21 -8.89 -3.97 17.17
N LEU A 22 -7.59 -4.25 17.14
CA LEU A 22 -6.82 -4.21 15.87
C LEU A 22 -7.32 -5.24 14.86
N GLU A 23 -7.66 -6.45 15.31
CA GLU A 23 -8.11 -7.51 14.43
C GLU A 23 -9.44 -7.12 13.75
N LYS A 24 -10.40 -6.64 14.54
CA LYS A 24 -11.68 -6.14 14.02
C LYS A 24 -11.51 -4.97 13.07
N TYR A 25 -10.57 -4.06 13.36
CA TYR A 25 -10.26 -2.94 12.50
C TYR A 25 -9.70 -3.39 11.15
N LEU A 26 -8.80 -4.37 11.14
CA LEU A 26 -8.25 -4.93 9.92
C LEU A 26 -9.30 -5.71 9.12
N GLN A 27 -10.14 -6.49 9.79
CA GLN A 27 -11.27 -7.20 9.16
C GLN A 27 -12.29 -6.23 8.54
N ALA A 28 -12.48 -5.06 9.14
CA ALA A 28 -13.31 -3.97 8.61
C ALA A 28 -12.56 -3.08 7.59
N HIS A 29 -11.47 -3.56 7.01
CA HIS A 29 -10.66 -2.84 6.02
C HIS A 29 -10.24 -1.45 6.49
N LYS A 30 -9.85 -1.35 7.75
CA LYS A 30 -9.41 -0.11 8.41
C LYS A 30 -10.49 0.99 8.49
N VAL A 31 -11.75 0.61 8.54
CA VAL A 31 -12.86 1.53 8.82
C VAL A 31 -13.15 1.53 10.32
N CYS A 32 -13.15 2.71 10.93
CA CYS A 32 -13.47 2.87 12.34
C CYS A 32 -14.95 2.52 12.62
N PRO A 33 -15.25 1.58 13.53
CA PRO A 33 -16.62 1.19 13.82
C PRO A 33 -17.42 2.27 14.58
N VAL A 34 -16.74 3.28 15.12
CA VAL A 34 -17.38 4.35 15.92
C VAL A 34 -17.73 5.55 15.08
N CYS A 35 -16.82 6.02 14.21
CA CYS A 35 -17.00 7.25 13.44
C CYS A 35 -16.94 7.06 11.91
N ASN A 36 -16.77 5.84 11.44
CA ASN A 36 -16.62 5.50 10.02
C ASN A 36 -15.40 6.16 9.33
N HIS A 37 -14.42 6.64 10.10
CA HIS A 37 -13.17 7.13 9.54
C HIS A 37 -12.41 5.99 8.86
N HIS A 38 -11.96 6.24 7.62
CA HIS A 38 -11.16 5.30 6.85
C HIS A 38 -9.67 5.53 7.13
N GLY A 39 -9.01 4.52 7.65
CA GLY A 39 -7.56 4.52 7.83
C GLY A 39 -6.81 4.34 6.51
N ILE A 40 -5.51 4.64 6.55
CA ILE A 40 -4.63 4.49 5.39
C ILE A 40 -4.45 3.00 5.07
N MET A 41 -4.65 2.67 3.81
CA MET A 41 -4.44 1.34 3.25
C MET A 41 -3.29 1.39 2.24
N GLY A 42 -2.29 0.55 2.42
CA GLY A 42 -1.17 0.42 1.50
C GLY A 42 -1.57 -0.25 0.19
N ALA A 43 -0.68 -0.17 -0.81
CA ALA A 43 -0.96 -0.71 -2.14
C ALA A 43 -1.17 -2.23 -2.15
N GLU A 44 -0.39 -2.99 -1.38
CA GLU A 44 -0.56 -4.45 -1.28
C GLU A 44 -1.88 -4.86 -0.63
N GLU A 45 -2.28 -4.17 0.44
CA GLU A 45 -3.57 -4.44 1.09
C GLU A 45 -4.71 -4.21 0.09
N ARG A 46 -4.65 -3.11 -0.65
CA ARG A 46 -5.65 -2.78 -1.67
C ARG A 46 -5.65 -3.79 -2.80
N LEU A 47 -4.47 -4.21 -3.27
CA LEU A 47 -4.32 -5.25 -4.28
C LEU A 47 -5.04 -6.54 -3.86
N ASN A 48 -4.77 -7.00 -2.64
CA ASN A 48 -5.34 -8.22 -2.09
C ASN A 48 -6.87 -8.17 -1.91
N LEU A 49 -7.46 -6.98 -1.82
CA LEU A 49 -8.91 -6.79 -1.77
C LEU A 49 -9.58 -6.82 -3.15
N ILE A 50 -8.84 -6.48 -4.20
CA ILE A 50 -9.42 -6.24 -5.53
C ILE A 50 -9.18 -7.45 -6.44
N VAL A 51 -8.00 -8.05 -6.39
CA VAL A 51 -7.53 -9.06 -7.33
C VAL A 51 -7.80 -10.46 -6.79
N ASP A 52 -8.19 -11.37 -7.67
CA ASP A 52 -8.38 -12.77 -7.33
C ASP A 52 -7.07 -13.36 -6.80
N ALA A 53 -7.14 -14.06 -5.67
CA ALA A 53 -5.97 -14.53 -4.93
C ALA A 53 -5.00 -15.33 -5.82
N GLY A 54 -3.72 -14.97 -5.74
CA GLY A 54 -2.64 -15.67 -6.45
C GLY A 54 -2.56 -15.41 -7.96
N THR A 55 -3.35 -14.48 -8.49
CA THR A 55 -3.37 -14.19 -9.94
C THR A 55 -2.53 -12.98 -10.34
N PHE A 56 -2.11 -12.16 -9.38
CA PHE A 56 -1.35 -10.95 -9.70
C PHE A 56 0.11 -11.26 -10.05
N ILE A 57 0.55 -10.70 -11.16
CA ILE A 57 1.95 -10.70 -11.61
C ILE A 57 2.40 -9.25 -11.72
N GLU A 58 3.31 -8.85 -10.84
CA GLU A 58 3.88 -7.51 -10.88
C GLU A 58 4.85 -7.36 -12.05
N HIS A 59 4.80 -6.21 -12.73
CA HIS A 59 5.66 -5.85 -13.85
C HIS A 59 6.61 -4.71 -13.46
N ASP A 60 7.73 -4.61 -14.20
CA ASP A 60 8.68 -3.50 -14.10
C ASP A 60 9.20 -3.28 -12.66
N THR A 61 9.50 -4.36 -11.97
CA THR A 61 10.00 -4.35 -10.57
C THR A 61 11.43 -3.83 -10.46
N GLU A 62 12.17 -3.75 -11.57
CA GLU A 62 13.53 -3.24 -11.66
C GLU A 62 13.62 -1.71 -11.74
N LEU A 63 12.50 -1.03 -11.96
CA LEU A 63 12.48 0.42 -12.02
C LEU A 63 12.66 1.03 -10.62
N TYR A 64 13.40 2.12 -10.53
CA TYR A 64 13.61 2.87 -9.30
C TYR A 64 13.67 4.37 -9.56
N SER A 65 13.25 5.15 -8.58
CA SER A 65 13.29 6.61 -8.65
C SER A 65 14.70 7.13 -8.41
N VAL A 66 15.09 8.14 -9.19
CA VAL A 66 16.38 8.83 -9.07
C VAL A 66 16.17 10.34 -8.96
N ASN A 67 17.11 11.02 -8.30
CA ASN A 67 17.08 12.48 -8.14
C ASN A 67 17.78 13.17 -9.31
N THR A 68 17.15 13.18 -10.48
CA THR A 68 17.73 13.78 -11.71
C THR A 68 17.89 15.30 -11.63
N LEU A 69 17.10 15.97 -10.80
CA LEU A 69 17.11 17.43 -10.66
C LEU A 69 17.97 17.91 -9.49
N GLY A 70 18.58 17.01 -8.72
CA GLY A 70 19.34 17.38 -7.52
C GLY A 70 18.48 18.06 -6.45
N PHE A 71 17.20 17.69 -6.34
CA PHE A 71 16.29 18.32 -5.38
C PHE A 71 16.73 18.02 -3.93
N PRO A 72 16.80 19.02 -3.05
CA PRO A 72 17.24 18.83 -1.67
C PRO A 72 16.38 17.78 -0.94
N ASP A 73 17.02 16.92 -0.16
CA ASP A 73 16.41 15.88 0.67
C ASP A 73 15.59 14.81 -0.08
N TYR A 74 15.55 14.85 -1.40
CA TYR A 74 14.75 13.89 -2.17
C TYR A 74 15.26 12.47 -2.04
N GLU A 75 16.57 12.25 -2.12
CA GLU A 75 17.20 10.93 -1.95
C GLU A 75 16.92 10.35 -0.56
N THR A 76 17.03 11.19 0.49
CA THR A 76 16.72 10.78 1.86
C THR A 76 15.25 10.34 2.00
N LYS A 77 14.32 11.01 1.31
CA LYS A 77 12.91 10.63 1.30
C LYS A 77 12.70 9.31 0.54
N LEU A 78 13.35 9.13 -0.61
CA LEU A 78 13.31 7.89 -1.38
C LEU A 78 13.80 6.71 -0.54
N ASP A 79 14.96 6.84 0.10
CA ASP A 79 15.55 5.79 0.94
C ASP A 79 14.67 5.43 2.13
N ARG A 80 14.12 6.45 2.82
CA ARG A 80 13.20 6.26 3.95
C ARG A 80 11.97 5.47 3.51
N ASP A 81 11.35 5.87 2.42
CA ASP A 81 10.08 5.29 1.98
C ASP A 81 10.29 3.92 1.32
N THR A 82 11.43 3.70 0.65
CA THR A 82 11.84 2.36 0.19
C THR A 82 12.00 1.39 1.37
N LYS A 83 12.64 1.81 2.45
CA LYS A 83 12.77 0.98 3.66
C LYS A 83 11.41 0.70 4.31
N LYS A 84 10.51 1.67 4.29
CA LYS A 84 9.16 1.56 4.87
C LYS A 84 8.26 0.63 4.07
N THR A 85 8.28 0.73 2.74
CA THR A 85 7.37 -0.01 1.85
C THR A 85 7.95 -1.31 1.29
N GLY A 86 9.27 -1.47 1.40
CA GLY A 86 9.99 -2.59 0.78
C GLY A 86 10.15 -2.48 -0.74
N ARG A 87 9.77 -1.34 -1.34
CA ARG A 87 9.82 -1.09 -2.78
C ARG A 87 10.41 0.29 -3.09
N PRO A 88 11.19 0.43 -4.18
CA PRO A 88 11.80 1.70 -4.57
C PRO A 88 10.89 2.58 -5.45
N TYR A 89 9.58 2.39 -5.37
CA TYR A 89 8.59 3.11 -6.18
C TYR A 89 7.23 3.21 -5.47
N GLU A 90 6.46 4.19 -5.92
CA GLU A 90 5.16 4.59 -5.37
C GLU A 90 3.96 3.88 -6.00
N LEU A 91 4.18 3.00 -7.01
CA LEU A 91 3.12 2.39 -7.79
C LEU A 91 3.37 0.88 -8.00
N LEU A 92 2.45 0.04 -7.57
CA LEU A 92 2.35 -1.35 -8.03
C LEU A 92 1.67 -1.38 -9.39
N SER A 93 2.26 -2.05 -10.37
CA SER A 93 1.62 -2.25 -11.68
C SER A 93 1.82 -3.68 -12.16
N GLY A 94 0.85 -4.21 -12.87
CA GLY A 94 0.92 -5.59 -13.34
C GLY A 94 -0.38 -6.07 -13.95
N THR A 95 -0.45 -7.37 -14.14
CA THR A 95 -1.64 -8.08 -14.64
C THR A 95 -2.17 -9.05 -13.59
N GLY A 96 -3.46 -9.29 -13.64
CA GLY A 96 -4.14 -10.22 -12.72
C GLY A 96 -5.55 -10.52 -13.18
N GLN A 97 -6.36 -11.06 -12.28
CA GLN A 97 -7.77 -11.32 -12.53
C GLN A 97 -8.63 -10.63 -11.48
N ILE A 98 -9.79 -10.14 -11.91
CA ILE A 98 -10.87 -9.66 -11.03
C ILE A 98 -12.15 -10.38 -11.45
N GLY A 99 -12.71 -11.22 -10.57
CA GLY A 99 -13.87 -12.03 -10.90
C GLY A 99 -13.63 -12.90 -12.13
N LYS A 100 -12.43 -13.45 -12.30
CA LYS A 100 -11.96 -14.25 -13.45
C LYS A 100 -11.76 -13.47 -14.76
N HIS A 101 -11.90 -12.15 -14.78
CA HIS A 101 -11.58 -11.34 -15.94
C HIS A 101 -10.12 -10.87 -15.87
N ASN A 102 -9.39 -11.04 -16.97
CA ASN A 102 -8.02 -10.56 -17.07
C ASN A 102 -8.00 -9.02 -17.08
N VAL A 103 -7.17 -8.45 -16.25
CA VAL A 103 -7.02 -7.00 -16.10
C VAL A 103 -5.55 -6.61 -16.05
N ALA A 104 -5.22 -5.44 -16.57
CA ALA A 104 -4.01 -4.70 -16.25
C ALA A 104 -4.39 -3.61 -15.24
N LEU A 105 -3.62 -3.49 -14.16
CA LEU A 105 -3.95 -2.53 -13.10
C LEU A 105 -2.70 -1.89 -12.52
N SER A 106 -2.90 -0.69 -12.00
CA SER A 106 -1.88 0.07 -11.29
C SER A 106 -2.46 0.63 -10.00
N ILE A 107 -1.75 0.47 -8.89
CA ILE A 107 -2.20 0.86 -7.55
C ILE A 107 -1.12 1.72 -6.92
N GLY A 108 -1.46 3.00 -6.63
CA GLY A 108 -0.57 3.92 -5.94
C GLY A 108 -0.48 3.62 -4.44
N ASP A 109 0.71 3.82 -3.87
CA ASP A 109 0.96 3.67 -2.44
C ASP A 109 1.19 5.03 -1.78
N VAL A 110 0.21 5.48 -1.02
CA VAL A 110 0.30 6.74 -0.26
C VAL A 110 1.44 6.73 0.77
N SER A 111 1.94 5.56 1.15
CA SER A 111 3.05 5.40 2.08
C SER A 111 4.41 5.74 1.46
N PHE A 112 4.49 5.81 0.13
CA PHE A 112 5.70 6.21 -0.60
C PHE A 112 5.53 7.64 -1.13
N ILE A 113 6.31 8.58 -0.64
CA ILE A 113 6.28 10.02 -0.96
C ILE A 113 4.84 10.60 -1.00
N GLY A 114 3.98 10.19 -0.06
CA GLY A 114 2.59 10.64 0.01
C GLY A 114 1.72 10.23 -1.19
N GLY A 115 2.12 9.23 -1.98
CA GLY A 115 1.42 8.81 -3.19
C GLY A 115 1.59 9.76 -4.39
N THR A 116 2.61 10.64 -4.34
CA THR A 116 2.92 11.56 -5.44
C THR A 116 3.42 10.79 -6.65
N MET A 117 2.93 11.11 -7.85
CA MET A 117 3.42 10.51 -9.08
C MET A 117 4.81 11.03 -9.42
N GLY A 118 5.80 10.16 -9.28
CA GLY A 118 7.16 10.40 -9.75
C GLY A 118 7.39 9.85 -11.16
N ALA A 119 8.65 9.87 -11.61
CA ALA A 119 9.02 9.37 -12.94
C ALA A 119 8.71 7.87 -13.11
N VAL A 120 8.92 7.07 -12.07
CA VAL A 120 8.64 5.63 -12.11
C VAL A 120 7.15 5.34 -12.23
N ALA A 121 6.30 6.07 -11.48
CA ALA A 121 4.85 5.91 -11.63
C ALA A 121 4.39 6.24 -13.05
N GLY A 122 4.88 7.33 -13.63
CA GLY A 122 4.57 7.70 -15.01
C GLY A 122 4.98 6.62 -16.01
N GLU A 123 6.19 6.08 -15.88
CA GLU A 123 6.69 5.01 -16.74
C GLU A 123 5.90 3.72 -16.58
N LYS A 124 5.66 3.26 -15.35
CA LYS A 124 4.88 2.06 -15.06
C LYS A 124 3.44 2.16 -15.59
N LEU A 125 2.77 3.31 -15.40
CA LEU A 125 1.44 3.57 -15.94
C LEU A 125 1.41 3.49 -17.47
N THR A 126 2.41 4.08 -18.12
CA THR A 126 2.52 4.07 -19.58
C THR A 126 2.69 2.65 -20.12
N ARG A 127 3.53 1.84 -19.47
CA ARG A 127 3.75 0.43 -19.87
C ARG A 127 2.52 -0.44 -19.61
N THR A 128 1.81 -0.19 -18.52
CA THR A 128 0.61 -0.95 -18.15
C THR A 128 -0.55 -0.67 -19.10
#